data_9c8888fc6cbe2e3b87a5e44daeed0597
#
_entry.id   9c8888fc6cbe2e3b87a5e44daeed0597
#
_cell.length_a   1.000
_cell.length_b   1.000
_cell.length_c   1.000
_cell.angle_alpha   90.00
_cell.angle_beta   90.00
_cell.angle_gamma   90.00
#
_symmetry.space_group_name_H-M   'P 1'
#
loop_
_entity.id
_entity.type
_entity.pdbx_description
1 polymer ?
#
loop_
_entity_poly.entity_id
_entity_poly.type
_entity_poly.pdbx_seq_one_letter_code
_entity_poly.pdbx_strand_id
1 'polypeptide(L)'
;MSIQWFPGHMAKAKRLLVEQLRWVDVVIELGDARLPESSRNPLLQEMLGDKPKIVILNKVDLADPYWTEIWTRKLRQSSPVLAVSATGGAGVGKIVPEVERLMAHKIEKWTAKGIRARSIRVMIAGIPNCGKSSLVNNLIGSAKAKTGNKPGVTRGNQWIRIHDRVELLDTPGLLWPKFEDPEVGRKLGAVGAIRDEVLNLEELSLWVLEHLKENYPEALKRYTEDVQGLDLEGIGRKRGCLVKGGQVDTLKAAQIFIREFRAGSLGKFTLDRTPK
;
A
#
# COMPACT_ATOMS: atom_id res chain seq x y z
N MET A 1 18.60 -7.50 10.32
CA MET A 1 18.80 -6.60 9.14
C MET A 1 18.59 -5.15 9.57
N SER A 2 19.61 -4.28 9.60
CA SER A 2 19.42 -2.84 9.86
C SER A 2 19.29 -2.12 8.51
N ILE A 3 18.06 -1.85 8.10
CA ILE A 3 17.80 -1.10 6.86
C ILE A 3 17.94 0.39 7.21
N GLN A 4 19.04 1.02 6.80
CA GLN A 4 19.27 2.46 6.98
C GLN A 4 18.93 3.20 5.68
N TRP A 5 18.07 4.19 5.77
CA TRP A 5 17.75 5.11 4.69
C TRP A 5 18.48 6.44 4.87
N PHE A 6 18.88 7.08 3.77
CA PHE A 6 19.62 8.32 3.80
C PHE A 6 18.81 9.46 4.45
N PRO A 7 19.32 10.08 5.54
CA PRO A 7 18.58 11.08 6.33
C PRO A 7 18.17 12.34 5.54
N GLY A 8 18.96 12.74 4.54
CA GLY A 8 18.75 13.98 3.78
C GLY A 8 17.51 13.97 2.87
N HIS A 9 17.23 12.85 2.21
CA HIS A 9 16.06 12.72 1.34
C HIS A 9 14.73 12.77 2.12
N MET A 10 14.76 12.37 3.35
CA MET A 10 13.60 12.27 4.22
C MET A 10 13.23 13.58 4.89
N ALA A 11 14.21 14.37 5.31
CA ALA A 11 13.96 15.72 5.81
C ALA A 11 13.27 16.56 4.72
N LYS A 12 13.69 16.40 3.46
CA LYS A 12 13.05 17.04 2.31
C LYS A 12 11.62 16.51 2.09
N ALA A 13 11.42 15.19 2.15
CA ALA A 13 10.10 14.58 1.99
C ALA A 13 9.14 14.99 3.11
N LYS A 14 9.62 15.05 4.38
CA LYS A 14 8.84 15.52 5.53
C LYS A 14 8.41 16.99 5.35
N ARG A 15 9.33 17.87 4.95
CA ARG A 15 9.02 19.30 4.68
C ARG A 15 7.97 19.44 3.59
N LEU A 16 8.15 18.72 2.47
CA LEU A 16 7.20 18.73 1.36
C LEU A 16 5.81 18.24 1.80
N LEU A 17 5.74 17.19 2.61
CA LEU A 17 4.48 16.68 3.13
C LEU A 17 3.78 17.70 4.03
N VAL A 18 4.52 18.36 4.96
CA VAL A 18 3.97 19.44 5.80
C VAL A 18 3.41 20.57 4.96
N GLU A 19 4.12 20.99 3.93
CA GLU A 19 3.68 22.03 3.02
C GLU A 19 2.41 21.61 2.27
N GLN A 20 2.38 20.41 1.71
CA GLN A 20 1.23 19.87 0.99
C GLN A 20 0.00 19.70 1.86
N LEU A 21 0.18 19.30 3.13
CA LEU A 21 -0.92 19.18 4.10
C LEU A 21 -1.68 20.50 4.31
N ARG A 22 -1.03 21.64 4.12
CA ARG A 22 -1.72 22.97 4.25
C ARG A 22 -2.73 23.19 3.13
N TRP A 23 -2.55 22.56 1.97
CA TRP A 23 -3.35 22.79 0.78
C TRP A 23 -4.52 21.82 0.61
N VAL A 24 -4.57 20.73 1.39
CA VAL A 24 -5.57 19.68 1.26
C VAL A 24 -6.58 19.69 2.40
N ASP A 25 -7.80 19.27 2.07
CA ASP A 25 -8.91 19.17 3.00
C ASP A 25 -9.01 17.81 3.66
N VAL A 26 -8.69 16.75 2.89
CA VAL A 26 -8.77 15.35 3.31
C VAL A 26 -7.49 14.61 2.89
N VAL A 27 -7.03 13.69 3.72
CA VAL A 27 -5.93 12.79 3.39
C VAL A 27 -6.43 11.36 3.23
N ILE A 28 -6.06 10.72 2.14
CA ILE A 28 -6.21 9.29 1.95
C ILE A 28 -4.90 8.63 2.38
N GLU A 29 -4.94 7.91 3.49
CA GLU A 29 -3.85 7.04 3.93
C GLU A 29 -3.97 5.70 3.20
N LEU A 30 -3.11 5.47 2.21
CA LEU A 30 -3.12 4.26 1.39
C LEU A 30 -2.14 3.23 1.94
N GLY A 31 -2.67 2.14 2.49
CA GLY A 31 -1.91 0.96 2.93
C GLY A 31 -2.06 -0.22 1.98
N ASP A 32 -1.32 -1.29 2.25
CA ASP A 32 -1.42 -2.60 1.59
C ASP A 32 -2.25 -3.53 2.49
N ALA A 33 -3.32 -4.13 1.97
CA ALA A 33 -4.21 -5.00 2.75
C ALA A 33 -3.52 -6.26 3.31
N ARG A 34 -2.34 -6.62 2.77
CA ARG A 34 -1.50 -7.69 3.32
C ARG A 34 -0.75 -7.25 4.57
N LEU A 35 -0.62 -5.93 4.79
CA LEU A 35 0.07 -5.27 5.89
C LEU A 35 -0.78 -4.13 6.48
N PRO A 36 -1.97 -4.38 7.03
CA PRO A 36 -2.89 -3.33 7.46
C PRO A 36 -2.33 -2.39 8.52
N GLU A 37 -1.44 -2.85 9.38
CA GLU A 37 -0.74 -2.06 10.38
C GLU A 37 0.65 -1.66 9.90
N SER A 38 1.47 -2.64 9.49
CA SER A 38 2.88 -2.41 9.13
C SER A 38 3.08 -1.51 7.91
N SER A 39 2.06 -1.33 7.06
CA SER A 39 2.12 -0.38 5.93
C SER A 39 1.72 1.06 6.30
N ARG A 40 1.28 1.31 7.53
CA ARG A 40 0.91 2.64 7.99
C ARG A 40 2.15 3.40 8.45
N ASN A 41 2.25 4.65 8.01
CA ASN A 41 3.41 5.49 8.33
C ASN A 41 3.17 6.24 9.65
N PRO A 42 3.92 5.94 10.74
CA PRO A 42 3.75 6.63 12.03
C PRO A 42 3.95 8.14 11.94
N LEU A 43 4.93 8.59 11.12
CA LEU A 43 5.16 10.02 10.91
C LEU A 43 3.99 10.71 10.23
N LEU A 44 3.30 10.03 9.32
CA LEU A 44 2.09 10.57 8.71
C LEU A 44 0.99 10.75 9.75
N GLN A 45 0.80 9.76 10.64
CA GLN A 45 -0.18 9.85 11.72
C GLN A 45 0.07 11.06 12.63
N GLU A 46 1.32 11.27 13.04
CA GLU A 46 1.74 12.39 13.87
C GLU A 46 1.49 13.75 13.17
N MET A 47 1.78 13.83 11.87
CA MET A 47 1.69 15.06 11.09
C MET A 47 0.28 15.44 10.68
N LEU A 48 -0.66 14.48 10.62
CA LEU A 48 -2.04 14.74 10.21
C LEU A 48 -2.83 15.53 11.27
N GLY A 49 -2.53 15.36 12.57
CA GLY A 49 -3.33 15.95 13.63
C GLY A 49 -4.82 15.67 13.44
N ASP A 50 -5.65 16.72 13.53
CA ASP A 50 -7.12 16.65 13.39
C ASP A 50 -7.61 16.67 11.92
N LYS A 51 -6.70 16.57 10.95
CA LYS A 51 -7.10 16.58 9.54
C LYS A 51 -7.97 15.38 9.19
N PRO A 52 -9.12 15.59 8.52
CA PRO A 52 -9.97 14.48 8.06
C PRO A 52 -9.16 13.49 7.24
N LYS A 53 -9.28 12.20 7.57
CA LYS A 53 -8.59 11.14 6.85
C LYS A 53 -9.48 9.94 6.56
N ILE A 54 -9.17 9.24 5.48
CA ILE A 54 -9.71 7.93 5.11
C ILE A 54 -8.55 6.96 5.03
N VAL A 55 -8.67 5.81 5.67
CA VAL A 55 -7.72 4.70 5.49
C VAL A 55 -8.20 3.84 4.33
N ILE A 56 -7.34 3.58 3.37
CA ILE A 56 -7.61 2.65 2.27
C ILE A 56 -6.66 1.47 2.38
N LEU A 57 -7.20 0.27 2.57
CA LEU A 57 -6.50 -0.99 2.45
C LEU A 57 -6.59 -1.45 0.99
N ASN A 58 -5.51 -1.22 0.23
CA ASN A 58 -5.44 -1.60 -1.18
C ASN A 58 -4.90 -3.03 -1.36
N LYS A 59 -5.07 -3.59 -2.55
CA LYS A 59 -4.64 -4.94 -2.94
C LYS A 59 -5.38 -6.04 -2.16
N VAL A 60 -6.65 -5.85 -1.87
CA VAL A 60 -7.48 -6.87 -1.22
C VAL A 60 -7.61 -8.15 -2.04
N ASP A 61 -7.34 -8.07 -3.33
CA ASP A 61 -7.23 -9.21 -4.24
C ASP A 61 -6.05 -10.13 -3.92
N LEU A 62 -5.02 -9.62 -3.22
CA LEU A 62 -3.82 -10.34 -2.78
C LEU A 62 -3.82 -10.68 -1.28
N ALA A 63 -4.74 -10.10 -0.51
CA ALA A 63 -4.80 -10.25 0.94
C ALA A 63 -5.78 -11.35 1.36
N ASP A 64 -5.55 -11.94 2.53
CA ASP A 64 -6.46 -12.86 3.17
C ASP A 64 -7.76 -12.13 3.55
N PRO A 65 -8.94 -12.58 3.04
CA PRO A 65 -10.21 -11.91 3.28
C PRO A 65 -10.59 -11.86 4.77
N TYR A 66 -10.29 -12.91 5.53
CA TYR A 66 -10.60 -12.98 6.97
C TYR A 66 -9.86 -11.88 7.75
N TRP A 67 -8.54 -11.76 7.55
CA TRP A 67 -7.75 -10.73 8.20
C TRP A 67 -8.07 -9.33 7.68
N THR A 68 -8.40 -9.20 6.41
CA THR A 68 -8.85 -7.92 5.83
C THR A 68 -10.11 -7.42 6.52
N GLU A 69 -11.07 -8.30 6.84
CA GLU A 69 -12.29 -7.92 7.57
C GLU A 69 -11.99 -7.50 9.00
N ILE A 70 -11.20 -8.30 9.74
CA ILE A 70 -10.80 -8.01 11.14
C ILE A 70 -10.13 -6.64 11.23
N TRP A 71 -9.14 -6.39 10.37
CA TRP A 71 -8.42 -5.12 10.36
C TRP A 71 -9.30 -3.95 9.93
N THR A 72 -10.17 -4.14 8.96
CA THR A 72 -11.14 -3.12 8.55
C THR A 72 -12.02 -2.72 9.74
N ARG A 73 -12.51 -3.69 10.50
CA ARG A 73 -13.35 -3.44 11.71
C ARG A 73 -12.56 -2.70 12.78
N LYS A 74 -11.33 -3.11 13.07
CA LYS A 74 -10.46 -2.46 14.05
C LYS A 74 -10.17 -1.01 13.67
N LEU A 75 -9.70 -0.77 12.45
CA LEU A 75 -9.31 0.56 11.98
C LEU A 75 -10.50 1.53 11.87
N ARG A 76 -11.71 1.02 11.64
CA ARG A 76 -12.94 1.83 11.63
C ARG A 76 -13.28 2.48 12.97
N GLN A 77 -12.71 2.01 14.06
CA GLN A 77 -12.89 2.64 15.38
C GLN A 77 -12.28 4.06 15.44
N SER A 78 -11.27 4.33 14.61
CA SER A 78 -10.54 5.61 14.62
C SER A 78 -10.73 6.45 13.35
N SER A 79 -11.11 5.83 12.23
CA SER A 79 -11.25 6.53 10.93
C SER A 79 -12.11 5.72 9.97
N PRO A 80 -12.74 6.34 8.98
CA PRO A 80 -13.35 5.62 7.86
C PRO A 80 -12.34 4.73 7.15
N VAL A 81 -12.73 3.49 6.85
CA VAL A 81 -11.86 2.49 6.18
C VAL A 81 -12.56 1.94 4.95
N LEU A 82 -11.84 1.92 3.84
CA LEU A 82 -12.26 1.28 2.60
C LEU A 82 -11.26 0.18 2.21
N ALA A 83 -11.77 -0.99 1.91
CA ALA A 83 -11.02 -2.10 1.34
C ALA A 83 -11.18 -2.08 -0.18
N VAL A 84 -10.07 -1.99 -0.94
CA VAL A 84 -10.11 -1.80 -2.38
C VAL A 84 -9.11 -2.67 -3.12
N SER A 85 -9.39 -2.96 -4.40
CA SER A 85 -8.40 -3.41 -5.37
C SER A 85 -8.28 -2.33 -6.44
N ALA A 86 -7.21 -1.53 -6.37
CA ALA A 86 -7.00 -0.44 -7.31
C ALA A 86 -6.81 -0.93 -8.76
N THR A 87 -6.27 -2.13 -8.95
CA THR A 87 -6.08 -2.75 -10.26
C THR A 87 -7.38 -3.35 -10.79
N GLY A 88 -8.11 -4.08 -9.93
CA GLY A 88 -9.39 -4.71 -10.28
C GLY A 88 -10.61 -3.79 -10.20
N GLY A 89 -10.46 -2.56 -9.71
CA GLY A 89 -11.55 -1.58 -9.58
C GLY A 89 -12.50 -1.82 -8.41
N ALA A 90 -12.41 -2.95 -7.71
CA ALA A 90 -13.30 -3.27 -6.59
C ALA A 90 -13.16 -2.25 -5.47
N GLY A 91 -14.28 -1.68 -5.01
CA GLY A 91 -14.35 -0.71 -3.92
C GLY A 91 -13.92 0.71 -4.27
N VAL A 92 -13.25 0.96 -5.40
CA VAL A 92 -12.74 2.29 -5.80
C VAL A 92 -13.85 3.31 -5.94
N GLY A 93 -15.02 2.93 -6.46
CA GLY A 93 -16.18 3.82 -6.61
C GLY A 93 -16.75 4.35 -5.29
N LYS A 94 -16.36 3.79 -4.14
CA LYS A 94 -16.78 4.27 -2.80
C LYS A 94 -15.94 5.42 -2.27
N ILE A 95 -14.79 5.70 -2.89
CA ILE A 95 -13.81 6.68 -2.38
C ILE A 95 -14.36 8.09 -2.44
N VAL A 96 -14.86 8.52 -3.59
CA VAL A 96 -15.40 9.89 -3.77
C VAL A 96 -16.60 10.13 -2.86
N PRO A 97 -17.63 9.26 -2.80
CA PRO A 97 -18.73 9.41 -1.85
C PRO A 97 -18.28 9.53 -0.40
N GLU A 98 -17.26 8.79 0.02
CA GLU A 98 -16.73 8.85 1.38
C GLU A 98 -16.00 10.16 1.67
N VAL A 99 -15.24 10.68 0.70
CA VAL A 99 -14.62 12.01 0.77
C VAL A 99 -15.70 13.10 0.93
N GLU A 100 -16.76 13.05 0.13
CA GLU A 100 -17.87 14.02 0.21
C GLU A 100 -18.60 13.92 1.56
N ARG A 101 -18.83 12.70 2.06
CA ARG A 101 -19.45 12.46 3.37
C ARG A 101 -18.63 13.09 4.51
N LEU A 102 -17.32 12.90 4.52
CA LEU A 102 -16.42 13.50 5.52
C LEU A 102 -16.43 15.04 5.47
N MET A 103 -16.63 15.60 4.30
CA MET A 103 -16.59 17.04 4.10
C MET A 103 -17.95 17.72 4.18
N ALA A 104 -19.06 16.97 4.33
CA ALA A 104 -20.42 17.48 4.28
C ALA A 104 -20.62 18.70 5.21
N HIS A 105 -20.28 18.55 6.49
CA HIS A 105 -20.43 19.63 7.46
C HIS A 105 -19.57 20.88 7.15
N LYS A 106 -18.38 20.69 6.60
CA LYS A 106 -17.51 21.81 6.20
C LYS A 106 -18.06 22.52 4.97
N ILE A 107 -18.62 21.77 4.02
CA ILE A 107 -19.28 22.32 2.83
C ILE A 107 -20.51 23.12 3.24
N GLU A 108 -21.35 22.63 4.14
CA GLU A 108 -22.49 23.34 4.68
C GLU A 108 -22.10 24.69 5.33
N LYS A 109 -21.03 24.67 6.12
CA LYS A 109 -20.48 25.91 6.72
C LYS A 109 -19.98 26.90 5.67
N TRP A 110 -19.38 26.46 4.59
CA TRP A 110 -18.95 27.31 3.48
C TRP A 110 -20.16 27.94 2.78
N THR A 111 -21.16 27.14 2.47
CA THR A 111 -22.42 27.61 1.83
C THR A 111 -23.13 28.62 2.71
N ALA A 112 -23.26 28.35 4.01
CA ALA A 112 -23.90 29.27 4.96
C ALA A 112 -23.17 30.62 5.08
N LYS A 113 -21.86 30.66 4.83
CA LYS A 113 -21.05 31.91 4.82
C LYS A 113 -20.99 32.58 3.43
N GLY A 114 -21.77 32.10 2.44
CA GLY A 114 -21.74 32.64 1.08
C GLY A 114 -20.43 32.36 0.32
N ILE A 115 -19.57 31.44 0.84
CA ILE A 115 -18.33 31.06 0.19
C ILE A 115 -18.69 30.15 -0.98
N ARG A 116 -18.28 30.53 -2.19
CA ARG A 116 -18.47 29.69 -3.39
C ARG A 116 -17.86 28.32 -3.16
N ALA A 117 -18.66 27.28 -3.35
CA ALA A 117 -18.20 25.90 -3.22
C ALA A 117 -17.02 25.66 -4.18
N ARG A 118 -15.85 25.36 -3.64
CA ARG A 118 -14.69 24.92 -4.40
C ARG A 118 -14.58 23.40 -4.34
N SER A 119 -13.80 22.82 -5.23
CA SER A 119 -13.48 21.39 -5.17
C SER A 119 -12.81 21.01 -3.84
N ILE A 120 -13.17 19.84 -3.31
CA ILE A 120 -12.51 19.24 -2.17
C ILE A 120 -11.12 18.80 -2.60
N ARG A 121 -10.11 19.26 -1.91
CA ARG A 121 -8.72 18.92 -2.18
C ARG A 121 -8.28 17.73 -1.37
N VAL A 122 -7.85 16.68 -2.06
CA VAL A 122 -7.47 15.40 -1.47
C VAL A 122 -6.00 15.12 -1.77
N MET A 123 -5.30 14.54 -0.80
CA MET A 123 -3.95 14.00 -0.99
C MET A 123 -3.96 12.50 -0.71
N ILE A 124 -3.25 11.72 -1.53
CA ILE A 124 -3.01 10.29 -1.25
C ILE A 124 -1.59 10.14 -0.71
N ALA A 125 -1.46 9.69 0.52
CA ALA A 125 -0.18 9.38 1.13
C ALA A 125 -0.10 7.88 1.44
N GLY A 126 1.04 7.26 1.23
CA GLY A 126 1.26 5.84 1.52
C GLY A 126 2.67 5.40 1.16
N ILE A 127 3.02 4.19 1.56
CA ILE A 127 4.32 3.59 1.29
C ILE A 127 4.57 3.41 -0.23
N PRO A 128 5.82 3.27 -0.66
CA PRO A 128 6.11 2.89 -2.04
C PRO A 128 5.42 1.58 -2.41
N ASN A 129 5.05 1.44 -3.66
CA ASN A 129 4.44 0.24 -4.24
C ASN A 129 3.12 -0.23 -3.59
N CYS A 130 2.48 0.58 -2.72
CA CYS A 130 1.13 0.29 -2.20
C CYS A 130 0.01 0.47 -3.24
N GLY A 131 0.35 0.92 -4.46
CA GLY A 131 -0.60 1.04 -5.57
C GLY A 131 -1.20 2.43 -5.76
N LYS A 132 -0.53 3.51 -5.31
CA LYS A 132 -0.99 4.90 -5.51
C LYS A 132 -1.28 5.22 -6.97
N SER A 133 -0.34 4.97 -7.87
CA SER A 133 -0.50 5.26 -9.30
C SER A 133 -1.65 4.48 -9.91
N SER A 134 -1.83 3.20 -9.53
CA SER A 134 -2.95 2.38 -10.00
C SER A 134 -4.29 2.94 -9.51
N LEU A 135 -4.36 3.39 -8.23
CA LEU A 135 -5.55 4.00 -7.67
C LEU A 135 -5.88 5.33 -8.37
N VAL A 136 -4.90 6.19 -8.55
CA VAL A 136 -5.05 7.47 -9.26
C VAL A 136 -5.53 7.24 -10.69
N ASN A 137 -4.91 6.32 -11.43
CA ASN A 137 -5.31 6.00 -12.80
C ASN A 137 -6.74 5.46 -12.88
N ASN A 138 -7.16 4.62 -11.95
CA ASN A 138 -8.54 4.11 -11.89
C ASN A 138 -9.54 5.23 -11.59
N LEU A 139 -9.24 6.11 -10.62
CA LEU A 139 -10.07 7.27 -10.31
C LEU A 139 -10.19 8.23 -11.50
N ILE A 140 -9.09 8.52 -12.19
CA ILE A 140 -9.09 9.36 -13.41
C ILE A 140 -9.84 8.67 -14.57
N GLY A 141 -9.63 7.37 -14.76
CA GLY A 141 -10.34 6.59 -15.78
C GLY A 141 -11.84 6.62 -15.57
N SER A 142 -12.29 6.47 -14.33
CA SER A 142 -13.70 6.57 -13.96
C SER A 142 -14.26 7.97 -14.16
N ALA A 143 -13.49 9.03 -13.89
CA ALA A 143 -13.88 10.41 -14.13
C ALA A 143 -13.98 10.74 -15.64
N LYS A 144 -12.99 10.30 -16.44
CA LYS A 144 -12.99 10.50 -17.90
C LYS A 144 -14.17 9.81 -18.59
N ALA A 145 -14.52 8.61 -18.15
CA ALA A 145 -15.69 7.89 -18.64
C ALA A 145 -17.01 8.64 -18.39
N LYS A 146 -17.09 9.45 -17.31
CA LYS A 146 -18.27 10.24 -16.94
C LYS A 146 -18.31 11.63 -17.59
N THR A 147 -17.16 12.28 -17.81
CA THR A 147 -17.12 13.73 -18.15
C THR A 147 -16.56 14.06 -19.53
N GLY A 148 -15.89 13.13 -20.21
CA GLY A 148 -15.31 13.38 -21.55
C GLY A 148 -14.21 14.46 -21.61
N ASN A 149 -13.73 15.00 -20.50
CA ASN A 149 -12.82 16.16 -20.44
C ASN A 149 -11.33 15.79 -20.36
N LYS A 150 -10.48 16.56 -21.06
CA LYS A 150 -9.02 16.46 -21.03
C LYS A 150 -8.46 17.13 -19.75
N PRO A 151 -7.45 16.55 -19.07
CA PRO A 151 -6.79 17.22 -17.95
C PRO A 151 -5.96 18.42 -18.43
N GLY A 152 -6.10 19.56 -17.75
CA GLY A 152 -5.26 20.74 -17.97
C GLY A 152 -3.90 20.58 -17.30
N VAL A 153 -2.83 20.96 -18.01
CA VAL A 153 -1.44 20.96 -17.50
C VAL A 153 -1.15 22.30 -16.83
N THR A 154 -0.93 22.33 -15.52
CA THR A 154 -0.46 23.53 -14.81
C THR A 154 0.91 23.23 -14.17
N ARG A 155 1.87 24.16 -14.33
CA ARG A 155 3.19 24.13 -13.67
C ARG A 155 3.02 24.50 -12.20
N GLY A 156 3.34 23.60 -11.27
CA GLY A 156 3.19 23.76 -9.81
C GLY A 156 2.73 22.44 -9.17
N ASN A 157 2.14 22.50 -7.96
CA ASN A 157 1.45 21.36 -7.36
C ASN A 157 0.40 20.87 -8.34
N GLN A 158 0.58 19.66 -8.87
CA GLN A 158 -0.26 19.15 -9.95
C GLN A 158 -1.58 18.63 -9.37
N TRP A 159 -2.65 19.39 -9.54
CA TRP A 159 -4.00 19.00 -9.17
C TRP A 159 -4.65 18.21 -10.30
N ILE A 160 -5.14 17.03 -9.99
CA ILE A 160 -5.81 16.14 -10.92
C ILE A 160 -7.28 16.07 -10.54
N ARG A 161 -8.17 16.49 -11.43
CA ARG A 161 -9.62 16.39 -11.20
C ARG A 161 -10.06 14.93 -11.37
N ILE A 162 -10.54 14.33 -10.28
CA ILE A 162 -11.05 12.95 -10.26
C ILE A 162 -12.57 12.87 -10.19
N HIS A 163 -13.23 13.98 -9.83
CA HIS A 163 -14.69 14.14 -9.79
C HIS A 163 -15.03 15.63 -9.90
N ASP A 164 -16.31 15.96 -10.18
CA ASP A 164 -16.72 17.36 -10.31
C ASP A 164 -16.43 18.21 -9.06
N ARG A 165 -16.44 17.59 -7.91
CA ARG A 165 -16.20 18.23 -6.61
C ARG A 165 -14.90 17.82 -5.93
N VAL A 166 -14.07 16.96 -6.55
CA VAL A 166 -12.87 16.41 -5.92
C VAL A 166 -11.66 16.53 -6.82
N GLU A 167 -10.63 17.18 -6.30
CA GLU A 167 -9.31 17.31 -6.91
C GLU A 167 -8.27 16.60 -6.06
N LEU A 168 -7.37 15.88 -6.71
CA LEU A 168 -6.31 15.11 -6.10
C LEU A 168 -4.96 15.79 -6.30
N LEU A 169 -4.19 15.91 -5.21
CA LEU A 169 -2.78 16.31 -5.27
C LEU A 169 -1.92 15.08 -5.53
N ASP A 170 -1.14 15.10 -6.59
CA ASP A 170 -0.16 14.04 -6.87
C ASP A 170 0.98 14.11 -5.86
N THR A 171 1.21 13.03 -5.12
CA THR A 171 2.21 12.95 -4.07
C THR A 171 3.12 11.73 -4.23
N PRO A 172 4.44 11.86 -3.99
CA PRO A 172 5.34 10.72 -4.00
C PRO A 172 5.05 9.74 -2.87
N GLY A 173 5.47 8.49 -3.02
CA GLY A 173 5.43 7.49 -1.95
C GLY A 173 6.40 7.85 -0.83
N LEU A 174 5.93 7.72 0.41
CA LEU A 174 6.70 8.06 1.60
C LEU A 174 6.95 6.81 2.45
N LEU A 175 8.24 6.46 2.62
CA LEU A 175 8.69 5.56 3.68
C LEU A 175 9.29 6.40 4.82
N TRP A 176 9.20 5.90 6.04
CA TRP A 176 9.86 6.53 7.19
C TRP A 176 11.31 6.00 7.38
N PRO A 177 12.21 6.79 8.02
CA PRO A 177 13.67 6.57 7.96
C PRO A 177 14.18 5.36 8.69
N LYS A 178 13.49 4.94 9.73
CA LYS A 178 13.94 3.86 10.60
C LYS A 178 12.73 3.05 11.05
N PHE A 179 12.82 1.75 10.90
CA PHE A 179 11.87 0.82 11.50
C PHE A 179 12.37 0.49 12.90
N GLU A 180 11.59 0.82 13.92
CA GLU A 180 11.90 0.47 15.31
C GLU A 180 11.86 -1.06 15.48
N ASP A 181 10.93 -1.70 14.78
CA ASP A 181 10.78 -3.14 14.73
C ASP A 181 11.36 -3.69 13.41
N PRO A 182 12.42 -4.54 13.47
CA PRO A 182 12.99 -5.20 12.29
C PRO A 182 11.96 -6.06 11.52
N GLU A 183 10.92 -6.56 12.19
CA GLU A 183 9.86 -7.34 11.58
C GLU A 183 9.06 -6.50 10.59
N VAL A 184 8.76 -5.25 10.92
CA VAL A 184 8.11 -4.30 9.99
C VAL A 184 8.95 -4.13 8.72
N GLY A 185 10.27 -4.04 8.85
CA GLY A 185 11.19 -3.98 7.70
C GLY A 185 11.11 -5.22 6.81
N ARG A 186 11.05 -6.43 7.38
CA ARG A 186 10.88 -7.69 6.63
C ARG A 186 9.53 -7.74 5.92
N LYS A 187 8.45 -7.39 6.61
CA LYS A 187 7.09 -7.33 6.04
C LYS A 187 7.03 -6.36 4.85
N LEU A 188 7.57 -5.16 5.00
CA LEU A 188 7.64 -4.16 3.92
C LEU A 188 8.49 -4.63 2.74
N GLY A 189 9.62 -5.31 3.01
CA GLY A 189 10.44 -5.96 2.00
C GLY A 189 9.66 -7.05 1.25
N ALA A 190 8.96 -7.92 1.99
CA ALA A 190 8.18 -9.02 1.41
C ALA A 190 7.14 -8.54 0.40
N VAL A 191 6.43 -7.42 0.65
CA VAL A 191 5.44 -6.86 -0.29
C VAL A 191 6.04 -5.92 -1.36
N GLY A 192 7.37 -5.70 -1.33
CA GLY A 192 8.08 -4.88 -2.31
C GLY A 192 7.99 -3.38 -2.06
N ALA A 193 7.69 -2.94 -0.83
CA ALA A 193 7.75 -1.53 -0.45
C ALA A 193 9.19 -1.01 -0.32
N ILE A 194 10.14 -1.91 -0.11
CA ILE A 194 11.58 -1.67 -0.08
C ILE A 194 12.19 -2.25 -1.35
N ARG A 195 13.19 -1.57 -1.93
CA ARG A 195 13.90 -2.01 -3.14
C ARG A 195 14.70 -3.27 -2.87
N ASP A 196 14.70 -4.21 -3.82
CA ASP A 196 15.37 -5.51 -3.69
C ASP A 196 16.90 -5.38 -3.56
N GLU A 197 17.50 -4.34 -4.15
CA GLU A 197 18.94 -4.09 -4.12
C GLU A 197 19.50 -3.82 -2.71
N VAL A 198 18.64 -3.45 -1.76
CA VAL A 198 19.04 -3.19 -0.36
C VAL A 198 18.64 -4.31 0.59
N LEU A 199 18.07 -5.41 0.05
CA LEU A 199 17.59 -6.56 0.82
C LEU A 199 18.47 -7.79 0.59
N ASN A 200 18.68 -8.59 1.63
CA ASN A 200 19.11 -9.96 1.46
C ASN A 200 17.88 -10.79 1.07
N LEU A 201 17.72 -11.08 -0.22
CA LEU A 201 16.54 -11.78 -0.74
C LEU A 201 16.45 -13.23 -0.28
N GLU A 202 17.57 -13.91 -0.03
CA GLU A 202 17.57 -15.27 0.49
C GLU A 202 17.04 -15.29 1.93
N GLU A 203 17.56 -14.41 2.80
CA GLU A 203 17.08 -14.29 4.19
C GLU A 203 15.60 -13.89 4.24
N LEU A 204 15.19 -12.94 3.39
CA LEU A 204 13.80 -12.51 3.29
C LEU A 204 12.89 -13.65 2.83
N SER A 205 13.33 -14.42 1.83
CA SER A 205 12.58 -15.57 1.30
C SER A 205 12.40 -16.66 2.33
N LEU A 206 13.46 -16.98 3.10
CA LEU A 206 13.37 -17.92 4.22
C LEU A 206 12.36 -17.45 5.27
N TRP A 207 12.38 -16.17 5.62
CA TRP A 207 11.41 -15.61 6.56
C TRP A 207 9.97 -15.71 6.04
N VAL A 208 9.73 -15.39 4.76
CA VAL A 208 8.40 -15.55 4.14
C VAL A 208 7.99 -17.02 4.09
N LEU A 209 8.92 -17.92 3.76
CA LEU A 209 8.67 -19.36 3.68
C LEU A 209 8.22 -19.91 5.03
N GLU A 210 8.92 -19.57 6.12
CA GLU A 210 8.53 -19.99 7.47
C GLU A 210 7.16 -19.43 7.86
N HIS A 211 6.89 -18.16 7.55
CA HIS A 211 5.57 -17.59 7.78
C HIS A 211 4.46 -18.35 7.02
N LEU A 212 4.72 -18.76 5.77
CA LEU A 212 3.74 -19.53 4.99
C LEU A 212 3.59 -20.95 5.50
N LYS A 213 4.66 -21.61 5.95
CA LYS A 213 4.58 -22.95 6.58
C LYS A 213 3.65 -22.94 7.80
N GLU A 214 3.79 -21.94 8.65
CA GLU A 214 3.01 -21.83 9.87
C GLU A 214 1.54 -21.47 9.61
N ASN A 215 1.30 -20.59 8.65
CA ASN A 215 0.02 -19.91 8.55
C ASN A 215 -0.79 -20.24 7.28
N TYR A 216 -0.10 -20.66 6.21
CA TYR A 216 -0.69 -20.92 4.90
C TYR A 216 -0.03 -22.13 4.19
N PRO A 217 0.08 -23.29 4.85
CA PRO A 217 0.83 -24.45 4.31
C PRO A 217 0.30 -24.91 2.94
N GLU A 218 -0.99 -24.78 2.69
CA GLU A 218 -1.60 -25.14 1.40
C GLU A 218 -0.99 -24.41 0.21
N ALA A 219 -0.52 -23.17 0.43
CA ALA A 219 0.12 -22.36 -0.61
C ALA A 219 1.44 -22.98 -1.12
N LEU A 220 2.10 -23.78 -0.30
CA LEU A 220 3.40 -24.38 -0.56
C LEU A 220 3.31 -25.77 -1.21
N LYS A 221 2.14 -26.41 -1.22
CA LYS A 221 1.92 -27.72 -1.84
C LYS A 221 2.24 -27.76 -3.33
N ARG A 222 2.26 -26.61 -3.99
CA ARG A 222 2.71 -26.51 -5.39
C ARG A 222 4.18 -26.86 -5.59
N TYR A 223 4.99 -26.80 -4.54
CA TYR A 223 6.42 -27.11 -4.58
C TYR A 223 6.67 -28.55 -4.13
N THR A 224 6.02 -28.99 -3.06
CA THR A 224 6.21 -30.31 -2.45
C THR A 224 5.02 -30.72 -1.59
N GLU A 225 4.84 -32.03 -1.39
CA GLU A 225 3.88 -32.54 -0.39
C GLU A 225 4.45 -32.43 1.05
N ASP A 226 5.76 -32.55 1.22
CA ASP A 226 6.44 -32.28 2.50
C ASP A 226 6.73 -30.78 2.65
N VAL A 227 5.70 -30.04 3.08
CA VAL A 227 5.78 -28.59 3.24
C VAL A 227 6.75 -28.20 4.35
N GLN A 228 6.86 -28.97 5.43
CA GLN A 228 7.72 -28.63 6.56
C GLN A 228 9.21 -28.73 6.20
N GLY A 229 9.59 -29.70 5.39
CA GLY A 229 10.96 -29.89 4.89
C GLY A 229 11.32 -28.96 3.71
N LEU A 230 10.39 -28.14 3.22
CA LEU A 230 10.66 -27.27 2.07
C LEU A 230 11.65 -26.16 2.43
N ASP A 231 12.67 -25.98 1.59
CA ASP A 231 13.68 -24.94 1.65
C ASP A 231 13.88 -24.25 0.29
N LEU A 232 14.82 -23.32 0.19
CA LEU A 232 15.14 -22.65 -1.06
C LEU A 232 15.72 -23.59 -2.12
N GLU A 233 16.41 -24.64 -1.71
CA GLU A 233 16.90 -25.65 -2.65
C GLU A 233 15.74 -26.42 -3.27
N GLY A 234 14.77 -26.84 -2.47
CA GLY A 234 13.56 -27.52 -2.93
C GLY A 234 12.77 -26.67 -3.92
N ILE A 235 12.58 -25.37 -3.59
CA ILE A 235 11.95 -24.41 -4.49
C ILE A 235 12.76 -24.27 -5.78
N GLY A 236 14.09 -24.14 -5.68
CA GLY A 236 14.99 -23.98 -6.81
C GLY A 236 14.99 -25.18 -7.74
N ARG A 237 15.01 -26.41 -7.20
CA ARG A 237 14.87 -27.65 -7.98
C ARG A 237 13.54 -27.69 -8.73
N LYS A 238 12.44 -27.37 -8.03
CA LYS A 238 11.10 -27.36 -8.64
C LYS A 238 10.96 -26.31 -9.74
N ARG A 239 11.68 -25.17 -9.64
CA ARG A 239 11.66 -24.05 -10.59
C ARG A 239 12.76 -24.12 -11.65
N GLY A 240 13.61 -25.15 -11.62
CA GLY A 240 14.71 -25.32 -12.58
C GLY A 240 15.81 -24.28 -12.41
N CYS A 241 16.04 -23.79 -11.18
CA CYS A 241 17.12 -22.84 -10.84
C CYS A 241 18.44 -23.63 -10.67
N LEU A 242 18.93 -24.26 -11.72
CA LEU A 242 20.16 -25.05 -11.67
C LEU A 242 21.31 -24.30 -12.34
N VAL A 243 22.50 -24.41 -11.75
CA VAL A 243 23.76 -23.97 -12.33
C VAL A 243 24.58 -25.15 -12.82
N LYS A 244 25.73 -24.88 -13.49
CA LYS A 244 26.63 -25.91 -13.98
C LYS A 244 27.06 -26.87 -12.85
N GLY A 245 26.92 -28.18 -13.07
CA GLY A 245 27.18 -29.17 -12.03
C GLY A 245 25.95 -29.63 -11.24
N GLY A 246 24.74 -29.17 -11.59
CA GLY A 246 23.49 -29.61 -10.98
C GLY A 246 23.19 -28.98 -9.60
N GLN A 247 23.99 -28.01 -9.15
CA GLN A 247 23.75 -27.27 -7.93
C GLN A 247 22.57 -26.26 -8.11
N VAL A 248 21.89 -25.97 -7.03
CA VAL A 248 20.78 -24.99 -7.06
C VAL A 248 21.31 -23.58 -6.88
N ASP A 249 20.85 -22.66 -7.74
CA ASP A 249 21.02 -21.22 -7.57
C ASP A 249 19.95 -20.72 -6.57
N THR A 250 20.31 -20.68 -5.30
CA THR A 250 19.42 -20.30 -4.20
C THR A 250 18.97 -18.83 -4.30
N LEU A 251 19.85 -17.95 -4.78
CA LEU A 251 19.48 -16.54 -5.00
C LEU A 251 18.40 -16.40 -6.07
N LYS A 252 18.56 -17.10 -7.18
CA LYS A 252 17.54 -17.14 -8.24
C LYS A 252 16.24 -17.78 -7.77
N ALA A 253 16.31 -18.84 -6.95
CA ALA A 253 15.14 -19.43 -6.31
C ALA A 253 14.42 -18.43 -5.40
N ALA A 254 15.17 -17.70 -4.57
CA ALA A 254 14.64 -16.66 -3.70
C ALA A 254 13.94 -15.53 -4.49
N GLN A 255 14.56 -15.05 -5.57
CA GLN A 255 13.98 -14.03 -6.45
C GLN A 255 12.65 -14.50 -7.08
N ILE A 256 12.59 -15.75 -7.55
CA ILE A 256 11.37 -16.32 -8.13
C ILE A 256 10.29 -16.43 -7.04
N PHE A 257 10.63 -16.98 -5.88
CA PHE A 257 9.69 -17.18 -4.79
C PHE A 257 9.07 -15.87 -4.28
N ILE A 258 9.89 -14.83 -4.04
CA ILE A 258 9.41 -13.51 -3.64
C ILE A 258 8.54 -12.87 -4.72
N ARG A 259 8.90 -13.03 -6.00
CA ARG A 259 8.07 -12.54 -7.11
C ARG A 259 6.70 -13.24 -7.14
N GLU A 260 6.65 -14.56 -6.97
CA GLU A 260 5.41 -15.33 -6.92
C GLU A 260 4.54 -14.94 -5.71
N PHE A 261 5.16 -14.72 -4.54
CA PHE A 261 4.48 -14.21 -3.35
C PHE A 261 3.86 -12.83 -3.60
N ARG A 262 4.64 -11.89 -4.13
CA ARG A 262 4.17 -10.51 -4.42
C ARG A 262 3.07 -10.46 -5.46
N ALA A 263 3.13 -11.33 -6.46
CA ALA A 263 2.13 -11.45 -7.53
C ALA A 263 0.83 -12.14 -7.09
N GLY A 264 0.78 -12.72 -5.88
CA GLY A 264 -0.36 -13.50 -5.42
C GLY A 264 -0.51 -14.86 -6.10
N SER A 265 0.52 -15.32 -6.83
CA SER A 265 0.50 -16.63 -7.52
C SER A 265 0.48 -17.81 -6.54
N LEU A 266 0.91 -17.58 -5.30
CA LEU A 266 0.89 -18.59 -4.24
C LEU A 266 -0.44 -18.59 -3.46
N GLY A 267 -1.24 -17.55 -3.58
CA GLY A 267 -2.50 -17.38 -2.85
C GLY A 267 -2.67 -15.98 -2.28
N LYS A 268 -3.59 -15.83 -1.32
CA LYS A 268 -3.88 -14.58 -0.63
C LYS A 268 -3.36 -14.65 0.80
N PHE A 269 -2.56 -13.65 1.20
CA PHE A 269 -1.87 -13.67 2.48
C PHE A 269 -1.99 -12.35 3.21
N THR A 270 -1.96 -12.41 4.55
CA THR A 270 -1.82 -11.24 5.42
C THR A 270 -0.73 -11.53 6.44
N LEU A 271 0.29 -10.68 6.47
CA LEU A 271 1.44 -10.81 7.37
C LEU A 271 1.19 -10.18 8.74
N ASP A 272 0.26 -9.22 8.83
CA ASP A 272 -0.22 -8.64 10.08
C ASP A 272 -1.43 -9.44 10.57
N ARG A 273 -1.20 -10.54 11.31
CA ARG A 273 -2.28 -11.45 11.73
C ARG A 273 -2.88 -11.14 13.09
N THR A 274 -2.24 -10.33 13.90
CA THR A 274 -2.74 -9.99 15.25
C THR A 274 -2.92 -8.48 15.37
N PRO A 275 -4.16 -7.97 15.38
CA PRO A 275 -4.41 -6.59 15.76
C PRO A 275 -4.06 -6.41 17.24
N LYS A 276 -3.04 -5.60 17.52
CA LYS A 276 -2.67 -5.20 18.90
C LYS A 276 -3.68 -4.24 19.49
#